data_ce399e5836a121688d97950f77ab95dc
#
_entry.id   ce399e5836a121688d97950f77ab95dc
#
_cell.length_a   1.000
_cell.length_b   1.000
_cell.length_c   1.000
_cell.angle_alpha   90.00
_cell.angle_beta   90.00
_cell.angle_gamma   90.00
#
_symmetry.space_group_name_H-M   'P 1'
#
loop_
_entity.id
_entity.type
_entity.pdbx_description
1 polymer ?
#
loop_
_entity_poly.entity_id
_entity_poly.type
_entity_poly.pdbx_seq_one_letter_code
_entity_poly.pdbx_strand_id
1 'polypeptide(L)'
;MPAVAGVLIAALITAASPASAFCDAADCVANVARNVVGGAPCVPQPVFDFGLDSNSRTFACATTGTWLPVGPLVGLREVALPCDAIDQSAQDPNGIPLFCASINGSLRWANRADTPGPPRCMGPGCIFGRA
;
A
#
# COMPACT_ATOMS: atom_id res chain seq x y z
N MET A 1 -16.64 58.95 2.50
CA MET A 1 -16.50 58.45 2.49
C MET A 1 -16.09 57.38 2.49
N PRO A 2 -15.82 56.85 2.35
CA PRO A 2 -15.64 56.01 2.40
C PRO A 2 -15.06 54.95 2.39
N ALA A 3 -14.84 54.35 2.35
CA ALA A 3 -14.49 53.48 2.35
C ALA A 3 -14.10 52.40 2.27
N VAL A 4 -13.84 51.98 2.18
CA VAL A 4 -13.61 50.97 2.11
C VAL A 4 -13.18 49.94 2.27
N ALA A 5 -13.02 49.40 2.24
CA ALA A 5 -12.77 48.44 2.39
C ALA A 5 -12.17 47.46 2.12
N GLY A 6 -11.83 47.06 2.09
CA GLY A 6 -11.24 46.16 1.94
C GLY A 6 -11.08 45.02 2.01
N VAL A 7 -11.00 44.38 1.95
CA VAL A 7 -10.93 43.27 1.98
C VAL A 7 -10.31 42.30 1.85
N LEU A 8 -9.88 41.84 1.73
CA LEU A 8 -9.39 40.92 1.66
C LEU A 8 -9.21 39.72 1.73
N ILE A 9 -9.01 39.29 1.65
CA ILE A 9 -8.95 38.26 1.60
C ILE A 9 -8.23 37.33 1.64
N ALA A 10 -7.97 36.84 1.75
CA ALA A 10 -7.43 36.05 1.95
C ALA A 10 -7.06 34.97 1.49
N ALA A 11 -6.81 34.68 1.20
CA ALA A 11 -6.55 33.73 0.74
C ALA A 11 -6.12 32.63 1.03
N LEU A 12 -6.02 32.20 1.14
CA LEU A 12 -5.77 31.24 1.40
C LEU A 12 -5.13 30.23 1.01
N ILE A 13 -4.70 29.94 0.96
CA ILE A 13 -4.21 29.10 0.60
C ILE A 13 -3.88 28.02 0.93
N THR A 14 -3.87 27.54 0.86
CA THR A 14 -3.71 26.62 1.07
C THR A 14 -2.87 25.75 0.67
N ALA A 15 -2.35 25.54 0.83
CA ALA A 15 -1.53 24.77 0.70
C ALA A 15 -1.49 23.63 0.31
N ALA A 16 -1.57 23.39 -0.35
CA ALA A 16 -1.56 22.29 -0.83
C ALA A 16 -0.69 21.39 -0.51
N SER A 17 -0.63 21.01 0.28
CA SER A 17 0.19 20.09 0.63
C SER A 17 0.34 19.08 -0.29
N PRO A 18 1.20 18.54 -0.45
CA PRO A 18 1.47 17.49 -1.24
C PRO A 18 0.73 16.44 -0.75
N ALA A 19 -0.40 16.54 -0.78
CA ALA A 19 -1.10 15.49 -0.33
C ALA A 19 -0.62 14.28 -0.87
N SER A 20 -0.20 14.23 -2.01
CA SER A 20 0.20 12.98 -2.48
C SER A 20 1.30 12.46 -1.73
N ALA A 21 2.03 13.24 -1.08
CA ALA A 21 3.14 12.74 -0.39
C ALA A 21 2.69 12.09 0.84
N PHE A 22 1.46 12.26 1.23
CA PHE A 22 1.05 11.64 2.38
C PHE A 22 -0.13 10.79 2.15
N CYS A 23 -0.03 9.72 1.56
CA CYS A 23 -1.13 8.79 1.40
C CYS A 23 -1.06 7.80 2.53
N ASP A 24 -1.88 7.97 3.52
CA ASP A 24 -1.89 7.10 4.70
C ASP A 24 -3.15 6.25 4.80
N ALA A 25 -3.74 5.94 3.71
CA ALA A 25 -4.91 5.09 3.70
C ALA A 25 -4.98 4.32 2.39
N ALA A 26 -5.68 3.23 2.37
CA ALA A 26 -5.82 2.46 1.14
C ALA A 26 -6.52 3.27 0.05
N ASP A 27 -7.39 4.18 0.45
CA ASP A 27 -8.17 4.91 -0.53
C ASP A 27 -7.35 5.82 -1.43
N CYS A 28 -6.20 6.25 -1.00
CA CYS A 28 -5.38 7.14 -1.83
C CYS A 28 -4.29 6.39 -2.58
N VAL A 29 -4.22 5.08 -2.47
CA VAL A 29 -3.24 4.31 -3.20
C VAL A 29 -3.76 4.09 -4.61
N ALA A 30 -2.94 4.38 -5.59
CA ALA A 30 -3.39 4.30 -6.97
C ALA A 30 -3.51 2.87 -7.47
N ASN A 31 -4.42 2.67 -8.36
CA ASN A 31 -4.55 1.40 -9.08
C ASN A 31 -4.80 0.17 -8.20
N VAL A 32 -5.49 0.36 -7.13
CA VAL A 32 -5.90 -0.76 -6.30
C VAL A 32 -7.22 -1.29 -6.84
N ALA A 33 -7.28 -2.57 -7.10
CA ALA A 33 -8.51 -3.17 -7.59
C ALA A 33 -9.60 -3.06 -6.53
N ARG A 34 -10.83 -2.94 -6.93
CA ARG A 34 -11.92 -2.79 -5.97
C ARG A 34 -12.88 -3.95 -6.11
N ASN A 35 -13.52 -4.24 -5.02
CA ASN A 35 -14.53 -5.31 -4.99
C ASN A 35 -13.98 -6.64 -5.43
N VAL A 36 -12.75 -6.93 -5.05
CA VAL A 36 -12.19 -8.23 -5.37
C VAL A 36 -12.79 -9.26 -4.44
N VAL A 37 -12.68 -10.50 -4.79
CA VAL A 37 -13.21 -11.59 -3.99
C VAL A 37 -12.06 -12.51 -3.66
N GLY A 38 -11.86 -12.77 -2.39
CA GLY A 38 -10.77 -13.64 -1.97
C GLY A 38 -10.89 -14.99 -2.64
N GLY A 39 -9.80 -15.49 -3.14
CA GLY A 39 -9.76 -16.77 -3.82
C GLY A 39 -10.13 -16.71 -5.28
N ALA A 40 -10.64 -15.59 -5.77
CA ALA A 40 -10.99 -15.49 -7.17
C ALA A 40 -9.73 -15.30 -8.02
N PRO A 41 -9.81 -15.60 -9.28
CA PRO A 41 -8.64 -15.47 -10.15
C PRO A 41 -8.20 -14.03 -10.31
N CYS A 42 -6.92 -13.84 -10.46
CA CYS A 42 -6.34 -12.55 -10.78
C CYS A 42 -5.09 -12.78 -11.62
N VAL A 43 -4.56 -11.73 -12.18
CA VAL A 43 -3.35 -11.85 -12.97
C VAL A 43 -2.21 -11.23 -12.19
N PRO A 44 -1.24 -12.00 -11.76
CA PRO A 44 -0.13 -11.45 -10.99
C PRO A 44 0.65 -10.45 -11.81
N GLN A 45 1.04 -9.37 -11.18
CA GLN A 45 1.79 -8.34 -11.85
C GLN A 45 2.90 -7.84 -10.94
N PRO A 46 3.95 -7.29 -11.51
CA PRO A 46 5.05 -6.81 -10.68
C PRO A 46 4.68 -5.55 -9.92
N VAL A 47 3.71 -4.79 -10.39
CA VAL A 47 3.29 -3.57 -9.73
C VAL A 47 1.78 -3.52 -9.66
N PHE A 48 1.27 -2.72 -8.75
CA PHE A 48 -0.17 -2.52 -8.63
C PHE A 48 -0.92 -3.83 -8.40
N ASP A 49 -0.44 -4.57 -7.44
CA ASP A 49 -0.94 -5.92 -7.24
C ASP A 49 -1.92 -6.04 -6.08
N PHE A 50 -2.39 -4.97 -5.52
CA PHE A 50 -3.31 -5.01 -4.39
C PHE A 50 -4.75 -4.85 -4.81
N GLY A 51 -5.64 -5.39 -4.01
CA GLY A 51 -7.07 -5.21 -4.19
C GLY A 51 -7.77 -5.13 -2.85
N LEU A 52 -8.93 -4.54 -2.84
CA LEU A 52 -9.76 -4.44 -1.65
C LEU A 52 -11.08 -5.09 -1.94
N ASP A 53 -11.60 -5.86 -0.99
CA ASP A 53 -12.91 -6.45 -1.17
C ASP A 53 -13.99 -5.44 -0.74
N SER A 54 -15.24 -5.87 -0.74
CA SER A 54 -16.32 -4.96 -0.42
C SER A 54 -16.29 -4.52 1.03
N ASN A 55 -15.53 -5.18 1.88
CA ASN A 55 -15.37 -4.78 3.25
C ASN A 55 -14.05 -4.07 3.50
N SER A 56 -13.39 -3.66 2.46
CA SER A 56 -12.11 -2.96 2.52
C SER A 56 -10.96 -3.78 3.10
N ARG A 57 -11.09 -5.08 3.04
CA ARG A 57 -9.97 -5.92 3.43
C ARG A 57 -8.98 -6.00 2.27
N THR A 58 -7.72 -6.10 2.59
CA THR A 58 -6.65 -6.05 1.59
C THR A 58 -6.27 -7.44 1.10
N PHE A 59 -6.12 -7.53 -0.20
CA PHE A 59 -5.67 -8.75 -0.85
C PHE A 59 -4.53 -8.42 -1.80
N ALA A 60 -3.71 -9.39 -2.08
CA ALA A 60 -2.70 -9.25 -3.12
C ALA A 60 -2.89 -10.40 -4.10
N CYS A 61 -2.56 -10.17 -5.34
CA CYS A 61 -2.67 -11.22 -6.32
C CYS A 61 -1.44 -12.11 -6.20
N ALA A 62 -1.65 -13.31 -5.74
CA ALA A 62 -0.54 -14.21 -5.51
C ALA A 62 0.01 -14.76 -6.80
N THR A 63 1.22 -15.27 -6.76
CA THR A 63 1.82 -15.84 -7.95
C THR A 63 1.04 -17.03 -8.47
N THR A 64 0.18 -17.59 -7.65
CA THR A 64 -0.69 -18.68 -8.10
C THR A 64 -1.86 -18.18 -8.92
N GLY A 65 -2.05 -16.88 -9.01
CA GLY A 65 -3.13 -16.33 -9.82
C GLY A 65 -4.45 -16.18 -9.08
N THR A 66 -4.40 -16.07 -7.78
CA THR A 66 -5.63 -15.86 -7.01
C THR A 66 -5.41 -14.76 -5.98
N TRP A 67 -6.49 -14.12 -5.59
CA TRP A 67 -6.45 -13.07 -4.57
C TRP A 67 -6.29 -13.72 -3.20
N LEU A 68 -5.20 -13.40 -2.51
CA LEU A 68 -4.97 -13.91 -1.17
C LEU A 68 -4.94 -12.76 -0.17
N PRO A 69 -5.46 -12.99 1.03
CA PRO A 69 -5.50 -11.90 2.01
C PRO A 69 -4.10 -11.54 2.49
N VAL A 70 -3.87 -10.29 2.70
CA VAL A 70 -2.62 -9.80 3.25
C VAL A 70 -2.97 -8.79 4.33
N GLY A 71 -1.99 -8.28 5.00
CA GLY A 71 -2.24 -7.29 6.03
C GLY A 71 -2.74 -5.99 5.46
N PRO A 72 -3.22 -5.12 6.28
CA PRO A 72 -3.90 -3.91 5.81
C PRO A 72 -3.00 -3.02 4.97
N LEU A 73 -3.56 -2.50 3.90
CA LEU A 73 -2.85 -1.56 3.03
C LEU A 73 -2.91 -0.21 3.68
N VAL A 74 -1.79 0.28 4.15
CA VAL A 74 -1.76 1.49 4.94
C VAL A 74 -1.47 2.75 4.14
N GLY A 75 -1.12 2.64 2.90
CA GLY A 75 -0.90 3.83 2.09
C GLY A 75 0.34 3.71 1.22
N LEU A 76 0.91 4.83 0.89
CA LEU A 76 2.13 4.86 0.11
C LEU A 76 3.32 4.96 1.06
N ARG A 77 4.32 4.18 0.78
CA ARG A 77 5.52 4.18 1.61
C ARG A 77 6.73 3.97 0.70
N GLU A 78 7.91 4.04 1.29
CA GLU A 78 9.11 3.80 0.52
C GLU A 78 9.88 2.64 1.10
N VAL A 79 10.52 1.88 0.24
CA VAL A 79 11.25 0.71 0.67
C VAL A 79 12.36 1.12 1.63
N ALA A 80 12.64 0.27 2.56
CA ALA A 80 13.68 0.44 3.56
C ALA A 80 13.37 1.42 4.68
N LEU A 81 12.30 2.16 4.61
CA LEU A 81 11.93 3.02 5.71
C LEU A 81 11.24 2.22 6.81
N PRO A 82 11.25 2.72 8.03
CA PRO A 82 10.62 1.98 9.12
C PRO A 82 9.14 1.79 8.93
N CYS A 83 8.63 0.68 9.42
CA CYS A 83 7.21 0.43 9.42
C CYS A 83 6.78 0.04 10.83
N ASP A 84 5.47 0.00 11.05
CA ASP A 84 4.95 -0.11 12.40
C ASP A 84 4.59 -1.52 12.85
N ALA A 85 4.15 -2.34 12.00
CA ALA A 85 3.72 -3.68 12.40
C ALA A 85 3.95 -4.66 11.28
N ILE A 86 4.44 -5.81 11.66
CA ILE A 86 4.71 -6.86 10.71
C ILE A 86 3.48 -7.15 9.91
N ASP A 87 3.66 -7.45 8.66
CA ASP A 87 2.60 -7.86 7.76
C ASP A 87 1.68 -6.73 7.27
N GLN A 88 1.89 -5.51 7.68
CA GLN A 88 1.18 -4.43 7.03
C GLN A 88 1.61 -4.33 5.58
N SER A 89 0.74 -3.88 4.74
CA SER A 89 1.02 -3.73 3.31
C SER A 89 1.07 -2.26 2.93
N ALA A 90 1.82 -1.94 1.92
CA ALA A 90 1.89 -0.58 1.39
C ALA A 90 2.30 -0.66 -0.07
N GLN A 91 2.25 0.43 -0.76
CA GLN A 91 2.67 0.48 -2.14
C GLN A 91 3.65 1.63 -2.28
N ASP A 92 4.67 1.47 -3.07
CA ASP A 92 5.59 2.58 -3.25
C ASP A 92 5.05 3.49 -4.37
N PRO A 93 5.64 4.63 -4.59
CA PRO A 93 5.12 5.53 -5.63
C PRO A 93 5.15 4.95 -7.03
N ASN A 94 5.92 3.93 -7.25
CA ASN A 94 5.97 3.29 -8.57
C ASN A 94 5.06 2.09 -8.67
N GLY A 95 4.27 1.85 -7.66
CA GLY A 95 3.33 0.74 -7.69
C GLY A 95 3.85 -0.57 -7.14
N ILE A 96 5.07 -0.58 -6.63
CA ILE A 96 5.65 -1.83 -6.14
C ILE A 96 5.04 -2.18 -4.80
N PRO A 97 4.55 -3.40 -4.64
CA PRO A 97 3.96 -3.80 -3.36
C PRO A 97 5.04 -3.93 -2.29
N LEU A 98 4.77 -3.42 -1.13
CA LEU A 98 5.68 -3.47 0.00
C LEU A 98 5.02 -4.14 1.18
N PHE A 99 5.82 -4.78 1.99
CA PHE A 99 5.31 -5.44 3.18
C PHE A 99 6.23 -5.09 4.35
N CYS A 100 5.67 -4.95 5.52
CA CYS A 100 6.46 -4.63 6.68
C CYS A 100 7.10 -5.90 7.21
N ALA A 101 8.39 -5.97 7.18
CA ALA A 101 9.12 -7.17 7.57
C ALA A 101 10.21 -6.82 8.57
N SER A 102 10.60 -7.81 9.35
CA SER A 102 11.70 -7.63 10.27
C SER A 102 12.99 -7.92 9.53
N ILE A 103 13.84 -6.92 9.41
CA ILE A 103 15.10 -7.08 8.72
C ILE A 103 16.18 -6.69 9.67
N ASN A 104 17.01 -7.62 10.05
CA ASN A 104 18.09 -7.40 10.99
C ASN A 104 17.59 -6.80 12.29
N GLY A 105 16.43 -7.24 12.71
CA GLY A 105 15.90 -6.80 13.99
C GLY A 105 15.10 -5.52 13.95
N SER A 106 14.93 -4.93 12.80
CA SER A 106 14.13 -3.71 12.68
C SER A 106 13.00 -3.91 11.71
N LEU A 107 11.89 -3.28 11.97
CA LEU A 107 10.76 -3.37 11.04
C LEU A 107 10.98 -2.37 9.93
N ARG A 108 10.99 -2.85 8.71
CA ARG A 108 11.24 -2.01 7.54
C ARG A 108 10.33 -2.43 6.40
N TRP A 109 10.01 -1.49 5.55
CA TRP A 109 9.24 -1.79 4.36
C TRP A 109 10.14 -2.49 3.35
N ALA A 110 9.70 -3.64 2.89
CA ALA A 110 10.48 -4.43 1.95
C ALA A 110 9.60 -4.87 0.80
N ASN A 111 10.18 -5.01 -0.37
CA ASN A 111 9.41 -5.55 -1.47
C ASN A 111 9.55 -7.05 -1.41
N ARG A 112 8.78 -7.73 -2.25
CA ARG A 112 8.75 -9.17 -2.19
C ARG A 112 10.13 -9.77 -2.38
N ALA A 113 10.92 -9.20 -3.22
CA ALA A 113 12.21 -9.76 -3.51
C ALA A 113 13.20 -9.54 -2.39
N ASP A 114 13.00 -8.49 -1.61
CA ASP A 114 13.92 -8.19 -0.55
C ASP A 114 13.58 -8.83 0.77
N THR A 115 12.45 -9.46 0.86
CA THR A 115 12.03 -10.07 2.11
C THR A 115 12.92 -11.24 2.42
N PRO A 116 13.64 -11.21 3.50
CA PRO A 116 14.56 -12.28 3.75
C PRO A 116 13.81 -13.36 4.24
N GLY A 117 13.38 -13.72 4.69
CA GLY A 117 12.74 -14.77 5.17
C GLY A 117 12.88 -15.98 4.91
N PRO A 118 12.19 -16.75 5.40
CA PRO A 118 12.29 -18.03 5.32
C PRO A 118 11.96 -18.29 4.12
N PRO A 119 12.38 -18.74 3.78
CA PRO A 119 12.25 -18.98 2.62
C PRO A 119 11.11 -19.42 2.19
N ARG A 120 10.60 -20.15 2.44
CA ARG A 120 9.68 -20.76 1.94
C ARG A 120 8.50 -20.64 2.35
N CYS A 121 7.75 -20.21 1.75
CA CYS A 121 6.52 -20.19 1.89
C CYS A 121 6.07 -21.36 1.23
N MET A 122 5.66 -22.33 1.93
CA MET A 122 5.32 -23.46 1.33
C MET A 122 3.91 -23.66 1.41
N GLY A 123 3.03 -23.27 1.56
CA GLY A 123 1.66 -23.63 1.64
C GLY A 123 0.80 -22.78 0.81
N PRO A 124 -0.44 -23.11 0.71
CA PRO A 124 -1.32 -22.39 -0.13
C PRO A 124 -1.56 -20.97 0.30
N GLY A 125 -1.35 -20.63 1.45
CA GLY A 125 -1.56 -19.26 1.82
C GLY A 125 -0.40 -18.38 1.54
N CYS A 126 0.64 -18.91 0.95
CA CYS A 126 1.81 -18.18 0.80
C CYS A 126 1.75 -17.25 -0.37
N ILE A 127 1.76 -15.97 -0.16
CA ILE A 127 1.69 -15.14 -1.20
C ILE A 127 2.96 -14.87 -1.86
N PHE A 128 4.06 -14.92 -1.21
CA PHE A 128 5.30 -14.63 -1.80
C PHE A 128 5.81 -15.71 -2.67
N GLY A 129 5.24 -16.77 -2.61
CA GLY A 129 5.56 -17.84 -3.48
C GLY A 129 6.91 -18.13 -3.76
N ARG A 130 7.74 -18.00 -2.97
CA ARG A 130 8.95 -18.32 -3.28
C ARG A 130 9.32 -19.36 -2.74
N ALA A 131 9.76 -20.02 -3.19
CA ALA A 131 10.12 -21.13 -2.59
C ALA A 131 11.42 -21.25 -2.43
#